data_42d24fc1471bc044abc2841d18a61830
#
_entry.id   42d24fc1471bc044abc2841d18a61830
#
_cell.length_a   1.000
_cell.length_b   1.000
_cell.length_c   1.000
_cell.angle_alpha   90.00
_cell.angle_beta   90.00
_cell.angle_gamma   90.00
#
_symmetry.space_group_name_H-M   'P 1'
#
loop_
_entity.id
_entity.type
_entity.pdbx_description
1 polymer ?
#
loop_
_entity_poly.entity_id
_entity_poly.type
_entity_poly.pdbx_seq_one_letter_code
_entity_poly.pdbx_strand_id
1 'polypeptide(L)'
;CGLRKGEISGLKFGDFDPQNRTIYIQRQITSNPIVPKGASKIQSYEVIEKPPKTDNSYRLLRIPEAVAKEIEKRKILVEANKQQYGEQYFDHGYISCQENGLPHSTAAMNSALTKLCSRNGLPHITVHGLRHMYATILIEQKVPLIKISALLGHASVNTTFEYYCEVMDENEQIITFMNNTFVPEGGDQPLVK
;
A
#
# COMPACT_ATOMS: atom_id res chain seq x y z
N CYS A 1 2.23 1.24 5.21
CA CYS A 1 0.89 1.85 5.30
C CYS A 1 -0.15 1.18 4.37
N GLY A 2 0.24 0.24 3.53
CA GLY A 2 -0.68 -0.54 2.69
C GLY A 2 -1.47 0.25 1.64
N LEU A 3 -0.99 1.40 1.19
CA LEU A 3 -1.65 2.22 0.18
C LEU A 3 -1.69 1.55 -1.20
N ARG A 4 -2.75 1.83 -1.97
CA ARG A 4 -2.79 1.45 -3.40
C ARG A 4 -1.84 2.34 -4.19
N LYS A 5 -1.26 1.81 -5.29
CA LYS A 5 -0.35 2.58 -6.15
C LYS A 5 -0.95 3.91 -6.64
N GLY A 6 -2.24 3.93 -6.97
CA GLY A 6 -2.92 5.17 -7.37
C GLY A 6 -3.10 6.16 -6.23
N GLU A 7 -3.31 5.69 -5.00
CA GLU A 7 -3.37 6.52 -3.80
C GLU A 7 -2.00 7.15 -3.51
N ILE A 8 -0.91 6.37 -3.63
CA ILE A 8 0.46 6.88 -3.44
C ILE A 8 0.78 7.97 -4.47
N SER A 9 0.45 7.76 -5.76
CA SER A 9 0.65 8.79 -6.80
C SER A 9 -0.18 10.04 -6.57
N GLY A 10 -1.40 9.88 -6.01
CA GLY A 10 -2.33 10.98 -5.78
C GLY A 10 -2.11 11.75 -4.48
N LEU A 11 -1.23 11.27 -3.59
CA LEU A 11 -1.02 11.91 -2.29
C LEU A 11 -0.30 13.25 -2.44
N LYS A 12 -0.85 14.29 -1.81
CA LYS A 12 -0.32 15.66 -1.82
C LYS A 12 0.20 16.05 -0.45
N PHE A 13 1.12 17.03 -0.39
CA PHE A 13 1.62 17.56 0.89
C PHE A 13 0.50 18.13 1.77
N GLY A 14 -0.57 18.68 1.17
CA GLY A 14 -1.74 19.16 1.91
C GLY A 14 -2.59 18.06 2.56
N ASP A 15 -2.37 16.79 2.22
CA ASP A 15 -3.03 15.64 2.85
C ASP A 15 -2.29 15.13 4.09
N PHE A 16 -1.07 15.64 4.33
CA PHE A 16 -0.21 15.23 5.43
C PHE A 16 -0.25 16.24 6.57
N ASP A 17 -0.60 15.77 7.75
CA ASP A 17 -0.47 16.50 9.01
C ASP A 17 0.77 16.01 9.77
N PRO A 18 1.85 16.81 9.82
CA PRO A 18 3.06 16.43 10.51
C PRO A 18 2.92 16.38 12.04
N GLN A 19 2.04 17.19 12.63
CA GLN A 19 1.84 17.25 14.07
C GLN A 19 1.18 15.97 14.60
N ASN A 20 0.11 15.53 13.92
CA ASN A 20 -0.62 14.32 14.28
C ASN A 20 -0.04 13.07 13.61
N ARG A 21 0.90 13.22 12.68
CA ARG A 21 1.46 12.15 11.83
C ARG A 21 0.35 11.36 11.13
N THR A 22 -0.54 12.09 10.46
CA THR A 22 -1.65 11.51 9.72
C THR A 22 -1.60 11.89 8.25
N ILE A 23 -2.12 11.02 7.41
CA ILE A 23 -2.39 11.28 5.99
C ILE A 23 -3.86 11.02 5.70
N TYR A 24 -4.47 11.91 4.92
CA TYR A 24 -5.84 11.74 4.46
C TYR A 24 -5.86 11.27 3.01
N ILE A 25 -6.40 10.07 2.80
CA ILE A 25 -6.54 9.50 1.46
C ILE A 25 -7.86 9.95 0.88
N GLN A 26 -7.81 10.79 -0.17
CA GLN A 26 -9.00 11.39 -0.78
C GLN A 26 -8.95 11.45 -2.30
N ARG A 27 -7.88 10.95 -2.92
CA ARG A 27 -7.74 10.89 -4.38
C ARG A 27 -6.83 9.75 -4.81
N GLN A 28 -6.88 9.46 -6.08
CA GLN A 28 -5.99 8.53 -6.73
C GLN A 28 -5.58 9.05 -8.12
N ILE A 29 -4.41 8.65 -8.57
CA ILE A 29 -4.00 8.83 -9.95
C ILE A 29 -4.19 7.53 -10.70
N THR A 30 -4.74 7.63 -11.90
CA THR A 30 -4.84 6.54 -12.87
C THR A 30 -4.08 6.94 -14.13
N SER A 31 -3.56 5.95 -14.84
CA SER A 31 -2.88 6.16 -16.12
C SER A 31 -3.68 5.42 -17.20
N ASN A 32 -4.29 6.17 -18.11
CA ASN A 32 -5.00 5.61 -19.24
C ASN A 32 -4.06 5.57 -20.45
N PRO A 33 -3.97 4.43 -21.18
CA PRO A 33 -3.18 4.38 -22.38
C PRO A 33 -3.84 5.22 -23.49
N ILE A 34 -3.04 6.01 -24.18
CA ILE A 34 -3.44 6.73 -25.38
C ILE A 34 -2.99 5.88 -26.57
N VAL A 35 -3.96 5.36 -27.30
CA VAL A 35 -3.74 4.61 -28.53
C VAL A 35 -4.30 5.44 -29.68
N PRO A 36 -3.47 5.91 -30.64
CA PRO A 36 -3.96 6.64 -31.79
C PRO A 36 -4.95 5.79 -32.63
N LYS A 37 -5.94 6.44 -33.20
CA LYS A 37 -6.94 5.76 -34.04
C LYS A 37 -6.26 5.01 -35.18
N GLY A 38 -6.44 3.67 -35.22
CA GLY A 38 -5.80 2.79 -36.21
C GLY A 38 -4.42 2.24 -35.83
N ALA A 39 -3.89 2.58 -34.65
CA ALA A 39 -2.64 2.00 -34.14
C ALA A 39 -2.91 0.87 -33.15
N SER A 40 -2.05 -0.16 -33.16
CA SER A 40 -2.09 -1.27 -32.19
C SER A 40 -1.12 -1.06 -31.00
N LYS A 41 -0.33 0.02 -30.99
CA LYS A 41 0.64 0.30 -29.95
C LYS A 41 0.24 1.54 -29.13
N ILE A 42 0.46 1.45 -27.82
CA ILE A 42 0.30 2.58 -26.88
C ILE A 42 1.37 3.63 -27.22
N GLN A 43 0.94 4.85 -27.51
CA GLN A 43 1.84 5.98 -27.79
C GLN A 43 2.28 6.68 -26.50
N SER A 44 1.36 6.86 -25.57
CA SER A 44 1.61 7.56 -24.31
C SER A 44 0.56 7.17 -23.27
N TYR A 45 0.72 7.70 -22.06
CA TYR A 45 -0.28 7.53 -21.00
C TYR A 45 -0.76 8.90 -20.54
N GLU A 46 -2.06 9.08 -20.49
CA GLU A 46 -2.69 10.20 -19.84
C GLU A 46 -2.78 9.93 -18.33
N VAL A 47 -2.26 10.85 -17.54
CA VAL A 47 -2.29 10.77 -16.07
C VAL A 47 -3.48 11.58 -15.57
N ILE A 48 -4.45 10.91 -14.96
CA ILE A 48 -5.70 11.54 -14.54
C ILE A 48 -5.86 11.39 -13.02
N GLU A 49 -6.06 12.54 -12.35
CA GLU A 49 -6.48 12.58 -10.95
C GLU A 49 -7.98 12.26 -10.88
N LYS A 50 -8.37 11.33 -10.02
CA LYS A 50 -9.76 10.93 -9.78
C LYS A 50 -10.03 10.79 -8.28
N PRO A 51 -11.29 10.95 -7.84
CA PRO A 51 -11.68 10.53 -6.51
C PRO A 51 -11.48 9.02 -6.34
N PRO A 52 -11.40 8.53 -5.11
CA PRO A 52 -11.38 7.11 -4.83
C PRO A 52 -12.62 6.40 -5.40
N LYS A 53 -12.50 5.11 -5.71
CA LYS A 53 -13.60 4.35 -6.35
C LYS A 53 -14.79 4.09 -5.42
N THR A 54 -14.57 4.09 -4.11
CA THR A 54 -15.59 3.78 -3.10
C THR A 54 -15.42 4.70 -1.90
N ASP A 55 -16.51 4.93 -1.16
CA ASP A 55 -16.50 5.74 0.05
C ASP A 55 -15.54 5.22 1.12
N ASN A 56 -15.41 3.91 1.26
CA ASN A 56 -14.47 3.26 2.19
C ASN A 56 -13.00 3.54 1.85
N SER A 57 -12.72 4.06 0.67
CA SER A 57 -11.36 4.46 0.28
C SER A 57 -10.95 5.81 0.86
N TYR A 58 -11.93 6.68 1.21
CA TYR A 58 -11.66 7.91 1.98
C TYR A 58 -11.33 7.52 3.42
N ARG A 59 -10.12 7.80 3.85
CA ARG A 59 -9.68 7.43 5.20
C ARG A 59 -8.53 8.27 5.70
N LEU A 60 -8.52 8.50 6.99
CA LEU A 60 -7.40 9.09 7.71
C LEU A 60 -6.53 7.95 8.25
N LEU A 61 -5.26 7.97 7.93
CA LEU A 61 -4.30 6.98 8.38
C LEU A 61 -3.25 7.64 9.27
N ARG A 62 -3.02 7.08 10.44
CA ARG A 62 -1.85 7.41 11.25
C ARG A 62 -0.63 6.68 10.66
N ILE A 63 0.46 7.41 10.46
CA ILE A 63 1.67 6.87 9.84
C ILE A 63 2.83 6.76 10.84
N PRO A 64 3.74 5.79 10.63
CA PRO A 64 4.96 5.71 11.43
C PRO A 64 5.81 6.97 11.30
N GLU A 65 6.54 7.31 12.36
CA GLU A 65 7.43 8.47 12.39
C GLU A 65 8.48 8.44 11.26
N ALA A 66 9.00 7.27 10.94
CA ALA A 66 9.96 7.11 9.84
C ALA A 66 9.35 7.56 8.49
N VAL A 67 8.07 7.24 8.24
CA VAL A 67 7.37 7.66 7.02
C VAL A 67 7.13 9.17 7.02
N ALA A 68 6.73 9.75 8.17
CA ALA A 68 6.56 11.19 8.30
C ALA A 68 7.86 11.95 7.99
N LYS A 69 8.98 11.50 8.55
CA LYS A 69 10.30 12.08 8.28
C LYS A 69 10.69 12.02 6.79
N GLU A 70 10.36 10.93 6.10
CA GLU A 70 10.64 10.83 4.66
C GLU A 70 9.74 11.77 3.83
N ILE A 71 8.49 12.00 4.24
CA ILE A 71 7.62 13.01 3.61
C ILE A 71 8.20 14.43 3.79
N GLU A 72 8.69 14.75 4.98
CA GLU A 72 9.32 16.05 5.24
C GLU A 72 10.61 16.24 4.43
N LYS A 73 11.48 15.24 4.37
CA LYS A 73 12.67 15.27 3.49
C LYS A 73 12.29 15.47 2.02
N ARG A 74 11.24 14.77 1.58
CA ARG A 74 10.73 14.90 0.22
C ARG A 74 10.24 16.32 -0.06
N LYS A 75 9.61 16.99 0.91
CA LYS A 75 9.17 18.37 0.79
C LYS A 75 10.34 19.32 0.52
N ILE A 76 11.44 19.15 1.25
CA ILE A 76 12.67 19.96 1.04
C ILE A 76 13.19 19.79 -0.40
N LEU A 77 13.25 18.54 -0.88
CA LEU A 77 13.70 18.26 -2.23
C LEU A 77 12.78 18.89 -3.30
N VAL A 78 11.47 18.82 -3.09
CA VAL A 78 10.47 19.41 -3.99
C VAL A 78 10.60 20.93 -4.03
N GLU A 79 10.83 21.59 -2.90
CA GLU A 79 11.05 23.04 -2.88
C GLU A 79 12.36 23.44 -3.61
N ALA A 80 13.43 22.65 -3.48
CA ALA A 80 14.65 22.86 -4.26
C ALA A 80 14.40 22.71 -5.78
N ASN A 81 13.65 21.71 -6.18
CA ASN A 81 13.26 21.51 -7.57
C ASN A 81 12.41 22.69 -8.11
N LYS A 82 11.46 23.21 -7.32
CA LYS A 82 10.68 24.41 -7.71
C LYS A 82 11.59 25.60 -8.00
N GLN A 83 12.58 25.82 -7.16
CA GLN A 83 13.55 26.90 -7.38
C GLN A 83 14.37 26.67 -8.67
N GLN A 84 14.80 25.43 -8.92
CA GLN A 84 15.59 25.07 -10.09
C GLN A 84 14.80 25.21 -11.40
N TYR A 85 13.55 24.75 -11.44
CA TYR A 85 12.72 24.76 -12.65
C TYR A 85 11.97 26.08 -12.86
N GLY A 86 11.82 26.91 -11.82
CA GLY A 86 11.15 28.21 -11.90
C GLY A 86 9.75 28.11 -12.51
N GLU A 87 9.49 28.93 -13.53
CA GLU A 87 8.19 28.95 -14.23
C GLU A 87 7.82 27.65 -14.95
N GLN A 88 8.79 26.77 -15.20
CA GLN A 88 8.55 25.46 -15.84
C GLN A 88 8.13 24.38 -14.83
N TYR A 89 8.03 24.71 -13.54
CA TYR A 89 7.59 23.77 -12.51
C TYR A 89 6.06 23.67 -12.46
N PHE A 90 5.55 22.44 -12.50
CA PHE A 90 4.12 22.16 -12.36
C PHE A 90 3.76 21.95 -10.89
N ASP A 91 3.38 23.03 -10.20
CA ASP A 91 3.08 22.97 -8.76
C ASP A 91 1.65 22.46 -8.47
N HIS A 92 1.50 21.15 -8.45
CA HIS A 92 0.27 20.47 -8.06
C HIS A 92 0.31 19.91 -6.63
N GLY A 93 1.42 20.11 -5.91
CA GLY A 93 1.62 19.71 -4.53
C GLY A 93 1.76 18.21 -4.29
N TYR A 94 2.01 17.38 -5.30
CA TYR A 94 2.19 15.94 -5.13
C TYR A 94 3.46 15.59 -4.36
N ILE A 95 3.36 14.62 -3.42
CA ILE A 95 4.52 14.05 -2.73
C ILE A 95 5.33 13.18 -3.71
N SER A 96 4.63 12.34 -4.49
CA SER A 96 5.24 11.48 -5.50
C SER A 96 5.20 12.16 -6.87
N CYS A 97 6.16 13.04 -7.12
CA CYS A 97 6.28 13.78 -8.38
C CYS A 97 7.68 13.65 -8.99
N GLN A 98 7.76 13.94 -10.29
CA GLN A 98 9.00 14.11 -11.04
C GLN A 98 9.72 15.40 -10.61
N GLU A 99 10.92 15.61 -11.09
CA GLU A 99 11.69 16.83 -10.78
C GLU A 99 10.99 18.12 -11.21
N ASN A 100 10.25 18.07 -12.32
CA ASN A 100 9.45 19.17 -12.82
C ASN A 100 8.06 19.32 -12.16
N GLY A 101 7.73 18.53 -11.13
CA GLY A 101 6.48 18.61 -10.39
C GLY A 101 5.31 17.77 -10.91
N LEU A 102 5.39 17.21 -12.11
CA LEU A 102 4.36 16.32 -12.64
C LEU A 102 4.27 15.02 -11.81
N PRO A 103 3.08 14.48 -11.57
CA PRO A 103 2.94 13.25 -10.79
C PRO A 103 3.58 12.06 -11.50
N HIS A 104 4.14 11.14 -10.72
CA HIS A 104 4.59 9.86 -11.26
C HIS A 104 3.39 9.01 -11.69
N SER A 105 3.52 8.38 -12.85
CA SER A 105 2.57 7.36 -13.28
C SER A 105 2.66 6.12 -12.36
N THR A 106 1.54 5.40 -12.26
CA THR A 106 1.52 4.15 -11.48
C THR A 106 2.45 3.06 -12.05
N ALA A 107 2.78 3.13 -13.34
CA ALA A 107 3.75 2.25 -13.99
C ALA A 107 5.19 2.59 -13.58
N ALA A 108 5.52 3.88 -13.48
CA ALA A 108 6.85 4.34 -13.09
C ALA A 108 7.23 3.85 -11.68
N MET A 109 6.28 3.80 -10.74
CA MET A 109 6.53 3.26 -9.38
C MET A 109 6.94 1.79 -9.40
N ASN A 110 6.22 0.94 -10.14
CA ASN A 110 6.57 -0.46 -10.24
C ASN A 110 7.95 -0.64 -10.89
N SER A 111 8.24 0.14 -11.94
CA SER A 111 9.56 0.10 -12.61
C SER A 111 10.69 0.52 -11.67
N ALA A 112 10.47 1.57 -10.86
CA ALA A 112 11.45 2.00 -9.85
C ALA A 112 11.68 0.93 -8.78
N LEU A 113 10.61 0.32 -8.29
CA LEU A 113 10.69 -0.76 -7.29
C LEU A 113 11.38 -2.00 -7.85
N THR A 114 11.07 -2.41 -9.08
CA THR A 114 11.74 -3.52 -9.76
C THR A 114 13.25 -3.26 -9.89
N LYS A 115 13.63 -2.05 -10.31
CA LYS A 115 15.06 -1.66 -10.41
C LYS A 115 15.74 -1.68 -9.04
N LEU A 116 15.06 -1.21 -7.99
CA LEU A 116 15.58 -1.22 -6.63
C LEU A 116 15.82 -2.66 -6.14
N CYS A 117 14.85 -3.55 -6.31
CA CYS A 117 14.98 -4.96 -5.95
C CYS A 117 16.14 -5.63 -6.69
N SER A 118 16.19 -5.46 -8.02
CA SER A 118 17.27 -6.04 -8.84
C SER A 118 18.66 -5.56 -8.43
N ARG A 119 18.84 -4.25 -8.16
CA ARG A 119 20.12 -3.68 -7.75
C ARG A 119 20.62 -4.19 -6.39
N ASN A 120 19.70 -4.60 -5.52
CA ASN A 120 20.01 -5.03 -4.16
C ASN A 120 19.88 -6.56 -3.97
N GLY A 121 19.73 -7.34 -5.06
CA GLY A 121 19.56 -8.79 -4.98
C GLY A 121 18.31 -9.26 -4.24
N LEU A 122 17.29 -8.40 -4.19
CA LEU A 122 16.01 -8.71 -3.53
C LEU A 122 15.05 -9.39 -4.52
N PRO A 123 14.15 -10.26 -4.03
CA PRO A 123 13.10 -10.84 -4.84
C PRO A 123 12.26 -9.76 -5.53
N HIS A 124 11.77 -10.05 -6.74
CA HIS A 124 10.87 -9.14 -7.44
C HIS A 124 9.55 -8.98 -6.66
N ILE A 125 9.24 -7.73 -6.30
CA ILE A 125 7.97 -7.39 -5.66
C ILE A 125 7.33 -6.18 -6.36
N THR A 126 6.01 -6.14 -6.40
CA THR A 126 5.25 -4.99 -6.91
C THR A 126 4.76 -4.11 -5.76
N VAL A 127 4.34 -2.87 -6.07
CA VAL A 127 3.69 -2.01 -5.06
C VAL A 127 2.42 -2.67 -4.50
N HIS A 128 1.71 -3.44 -5.32
CA HIS A 128 0.56 -4.23 -4.85
C HIS A 128 0.99 -5.37 -3.92
N GLY A 129 2.08 -6.05 -4.24
CA GLY A 129 2.69 -7.07 -3.37
C GLY A 129 3.12 -6.52 -2.02
N LEU A 130 3.66 -5.28 -1.95
CA LEU A 130 3.94 -4.62 -0.67
C LEU A 130 2.68 -4.35 0.16
N ARG A 131 1.56 -4.04 -0.50
CA ARG A 131 0.27 -3.89 0.18
C ARG A 131 -0.25 -5.23 0.70
N HIS A 132 -0.12 -6.32 -0.07
CA HIS A 132 -0.42 -7.68 0.38
C HIS A 132 0.43 -8.05 1.61
N MET A 133 1.74 -7.85 1.53
CA MET A 133 2.65 -8.10 2.66
C MET A 133 2.25 -7.30 3.91
N TYR A 134 1.81 -6.04 3.75
CA TYR A 134 1.30 -5.26 4.88
C TYR A 134 0.05 -5.89 5.50
N ALA A 135 -0.89 -6.39 4.68
CA ALA A 135 -2.06 -7.10 5.17
C ALA A 135 -1.67 -8.39 5.91
N THR A 136 -0.78 -9.21 5.33
CA THR A 136 -0.26 -10.44 5.92
C THR A 136 0.35 -10.20 7.31
N ILE A 137 1.26 -9.21 7.41
CA ILE A 137 1.88 -8.85 8.70
C ILE A 137 0.83 -8.48 9.75
N LEU A 138 -0.20 -7.72 9.39
CA LEU A 138 -1.26 -7.35 10.33
C LEU A 138 -2.11 -8.56 10.75
N ILE A 139 -2.35 -9.50 9.84
CA ILE A 139 -3.05 -10.76 10.13
C ILE A 139 -2.23 -11.61 11.10
N GLU A 140 -0.95 -11.82 10.83
CA GLU A 140 -0.02 -12.56 11.70
C GLU A 140 0.08 -11.93 13.10
N GLN A 141 0.00 -10.59 13.18
CA GLN A 141 -0.07 -9.84 14.44
C GLN A 141 -1.46 -9.89 15.10
N LYS A 142 -2.39 -10.71 14.57
CA LYS A 142 -3.75 -10.90 15.09
C LYS A 142 -4.57 -9.61 15.19
N VAL A 143 -4.30 -8.65 14.32
CA VAL A 143 -5.12 -7.43 14.22
C VAL A 143 -6.50 -7.82 13.67
N PRO A 144 -7.61 -7.37 14.28
CA PRO A 144 -8.95 -7.72 13.81
C PRO A 144 -9.17 -7.37 12.33
N LEU A 145 -9.73 -8.31 11.54
CA LEU A 145 -9.92 -8.17 10.10
C LEU A 145 -10.67 -6.91 9.70
N ILE A 146 -11.67 -6.50 10.51
CA ILE A 146 -12.42 -5.27 10.26
C ILE A 146 -11.51 -4.02 10.33
N LYS A 147 -10.53 -4.00 11.23
CA LYS A 147 -9.55 -2.91 11.33
C LYS A 147 -8.58 -2.94 10.15
N ILE A 148 -8.13 -4.12 9.74
CA ILE A 148 -7.27 -4.28 8.54
C ILE A 148 -8.02 -3.79 7.30
N SER A 149 -9.28 -4.21 7.13
CA SER A 149 -10.14 -3.77 6.03
C SER A 149 -10.28 -2.24 5.97
N ALA A 150 -10.52 -1.60 7.11
CA ALA A 150 -10.62 -0.16 7.22
C ALA A 150 -9.29 0.55 6.89
N LEU A 151 -8.16 0.07 7.41
CA LEU A 151 -6.81 0.60 7.12
C LEU A 151 -6.48 0.52 5.62
N LEU A 152 -6.83 -0.60 4.99
CA LEU A 152 -6.60 -0.82 3.58
C LEU A 152 -7.62 -0.09 2.69
N GLY A 153 -8.78 0.31 3.21
CA GLY A 153 -9.87 0.91 2.43
C GLY A 153 -10.47 -0.11 1.46
N HIS A 154 -10.75 -1.33 1.93
CA HIS A 154 -11.49 -2.32 1.16
C HIS A 154 -12.98 -1.98 1.16
N ALA A 155 -13.64 -2.19 0.02
CA ALA A 155 -15.09 -1.96 -0.09
C ALA A 155 -15.89 -2.97 0.75
N SER A 156 -15.31 -4.17 0.97
CA SER A 156 -15.89 -5.24 1.79
C SER A 156 -14.81 -5.89 2.65
N VAL A 157 -15.20 -6.32 3.85
CA VAL A 157 -14.34 -7.12 4.74
C VAL A 157 -14.01 -8.47 4.11
N ASN A 158 -14.88 -9.00 3.23
CA ASN A 158 -14.63 -10.25 2.52
C ASN A 158 -13.32 -10.24 1.73
N THR A 159 -12.95 -9.10 1.13
CA THR A 159 -11.65 -8.98 0.46
C THR A 159 -10.48 -9.19 1.42
N THR A 160 -10.60 -8.74 2.67
CA THR A 160 -9.58 -8.97 3.71
C THR A 160 -9.63 -10.41 4.21
N PHE A 161 -10.80 -10.99 4.26
CA PHE A 161 -11.00 -12.38 4.67
C PHE A 161 -10.40 -13.38 3.66
N GLU A 162 -10.49 -13.10 2.35
CA GLU A 162 -9.80 -13.89 1.31
C GLU A 162 -8.29 -13.95 1.57
N TYR A 163 -7.64 -12.81 1.89
CA TYR A 163 -6.23 -12.79 2.29
C TYR A 163 -5.96 -13.55 3.58
N TYR A 164 -6.87 -13.50 4.55
CA TYR A 164 -6.74 -14.24 5.79
C TYR A 164 -6.69 -15.74 5.51
N CYS A 165 -7.59 -16.27 4.67
CA CYS A 165 -7.61 -17.67 4.29
C CYS A 165 -6.35 -18.12 3.54
N GLU A 166 -5.73 -17.23 2.75
CA GLU A 166 -4.46 -17.54 2.07
C GLU A 166 -3.26 -17.58 3.02
N VAL A 167 -3.28 -16.78 4.11
CA VAL A 167 -2.16 -16.64 5.04
C VAL A 167 -2.19 -17.67 6.15
N MET A 168 -3.41 -18.02 6.62
CA MET A 168 -3.60 -18.95 7.72
C MET A 168 -3.85 -20.35 7.18
N ASP A 169 -2.93 -21.26 7.44
CA ASP A 169 -3.21 -22.68 7.29
C ASP A 169 -4.10 -23.09 8.46
N GLU A 170 -5.43 -22.88 8.28
CA GLU A 170 -6.44 -23.02 9.34
C GLU A 170 -6.46 -24.42 9.98
N ASN A 171 -6.09 -25.44 9.20
CA ASN A 171 -6.15 -26.81 9.69
C ASN A 171 -5.11 -27.09 10.78
N GLU A 172 -3.87 -26.66 10.63
CA GLU A 172 -2.83 -26.90 11.64
C GLU A 172 -3.10 -26.16 12.97
N GLN A 173 -3.59 -24.92 12.89
CA GLN A 173 -3.87 -24.15 14.10
C GLN A 173 -5.10 -24.68 14.84
N ILE A 174 -6.14 -25.07 14.13
CA ILE A 174 -7.34 -25.69 14.72
C ILE A 174 -6.98 -27.03 15.35
N ILE A 175 -6.21 -27.88 14.67
CA ILE A 175 -5.75 -29.16 15.21
C ILE A 175 -4.88 -28.97 16.45
N THR A 176 -3.95 -28.01 16.40
CA THR A 176 -3.10 -27.67 17.55
C THR A 176 -3.93 -27.17 18.73
N PHE A 177 -4.89 -26.27 18.47
CA PHE A 177 -5.83 -25.79 19.50
C PHE A 177 -6.65 -26.93 20.09
N MET A 178 -7.20 -27.81 19.26
CA MET A 178 -7.97 -28.96 19.70
C MET A 178 -7.11 -29.93 20.52
N ASN A 179 -5.89 -30.24 20.09
CA ASN A 179 -4.98 -31.08 20.83
C ASN A 179 -4.65 -30.49 22.20
N ASN A 180 -4.38 -29.20 22.29
CA ASN A 180 -4.07 -28.53 23.56
C ASN A 180 -5.28 -28.39 24.49
N THR A 181 -6.51 -28.38 23.93
CA THR A 181 -7.75 -28.16 24.70
C THR A 181 -8.43 -29.45 25.09
N PHE A 182 -8.39 -30.46 24.24
CA PHE A 182 -9.18 -31.68 24.39
C PHE A 182 -8.34 -32.93 24.66
N VAL A 183 -7.00 -32.87 24.52
CA VAL A 183 -6.11 -33.95 24.93
C VAL A 183 -5.40 -33.52 26.23
N PRO A 184 -5.80 -33.99 27.42
CA PRO A 184 -5.10 -33.65 28.66
C PRO A 184 -3.67 -34.19 28.60
N GLU A 185 -2.69 -33.37 28.95
CA GLU A 185 -1.33 -33.85 29.23
C GLU A 185 -1.41 -34.85 30.39
N GLY A 186 -1.26 -36.12 30.10
CA GLY A 186 -1.19 -37.15 31.12
C GLY A 186 -2.21 -38.28 30.98
N GLY A 187 -2.06 -39.12 29.98
CA GLY A 187 -2.90 -40.29 29.79
C GLY A 187 -2.18 -41.50 29.20
N ASP A 188 -0.93 -41.74 29.57
CA ASP A 188 -0.34 -43.08 29.45
C ASP A 188 0.00 -43.62 30.83
N GLN A 189 -1.05 -44.07 31.55
CA GLN A 189 -0.84 -45.14 32.52
C GLN A 189 -1.36 -46.45 31.91
N PRO A 190 -0.54 -47.46 31.74
CA PRO A 190 -0.99 -48.75 31.31
C PRO A 190 -1.91 -49.32 32.41
N LEU A 191 -3.10 -49.67 32.04
CA LEU A 191 -4.00 -50.50 32.86
C LEU A 191 -3.25 -51.80 33.17
N VAL A 192 -2.64 -51.88 34.34
CA VAL A 192 -2.19 -53.12 34.93
C VAL A 192 -3.42 -53.79 35.55
N LYS A 193 -3.67 -55.02 35.10
CA LYS A 193 -4.68 -56.01 35.44
C LYS A 193 -5.41 -55.88 36.75
#